data_157be56f94cc7cbe77267870123dbbb2
#
_entry.id   157be56f94cc7cbe77267870123dbbb2
#
_cell.length_a   1.000
_cell.length_b   1.000
_cell.length_c   1.000
_cell.angle_alpha   90.00
_cell.angle_beta   90.00
_cell.angle_gamma   90.00
#
_symmetry.space_group_name_H-M   'P 1'
#
loop_
_entity.id
_entity.type
_entity.pdbx_description
1 polymer ?
#
loop_
_entity_poly.entity_id
_entity_poly.type
_entity_poly.pdbx_seq_one_letter_code
_entity_poly.pdbx_strand_id
1 'polypeptide(L)'
;DAGNHVLMWGRSQDLVDEVNEKHTNSKYLDESVLPLGLRATTSLSEAFEYSNIYVLAVPAQTLRENLNAWKSMAQPNALFISTLKGIEVSTMSRMTEIISEVMETENIAIITGPNLANELVLRQPAGAVAAAASLPIAEKVQQLFTTPYYRVYTSVDVLGCELAGAI
;
A
#
# COMPACT_ATOMS: atom_id res chain seq x y z
N ASP A 1 0.07 1.73 -13.80
CA ASP A 1 0.70 1.17 -15.02
C ASP A 1 0.67 -0.37 -15.10
N ALA A 2 0.38 -1.07 -13.99
CA ALA A 2 0.12 -2.52 -14.02
C ALA A 2 -1.27 -2.90 -14.55
N GLY A 3 -2.06 -1.94 -15.02
CA GLY A 3 -3.41 -2.14 -15.56
C GLY A 3 -4.52 -2.28 -14.51
N ASN A 4 -4.23 -2.05 -13.24
CA ASN A 4 -5.22 -2.12 -12.19
C ASN A 4 -6.07 -0.83 -12.13
N HIS A 5 -7.34 -0.98 -11.77
CA HIS A 5 -8.19 0.14 -11.38
C HIS A 5 -7.92 0.47 -9.92
N VAL A 6 -7.53 1.71 -9.64
CA VAL A 6 -7.13 2.15 -8.30
C VAL A 6 -7.95 3.37 -7.88
N LEU A 7 -8.49 3.33 -6.66
CA LEU A 7 -9.04 4.49 -5.98
C LEU A 7 -8.12 4.85 -4.81
N MET A 8 -7.56 6.05 -4.84
CA MET A 8 -6.69 6.56 -3.78
C MET A 8 -7.54 7.30 -2.74
N TRP A 9 -7.40 6.95 -1.49
CA TRP A 9 -7.95 7.76 -0.40
C TRP A 9 -6.91 8.75 0.11
N GLY A 10 -7.34 10.00 0.30
CA GLY A 10 -6.53 11.06 0.87
C GLY A 10 -7.32 11.96 1.80
N ARG A 11 -6.66 12.52 2.83
CA ARG A 11 -7.31 13.39 3.83
C ARG A 11 -7.55 14.81 3.35
N SER A 12 -6.83 15.27 2.33
CA SER A 12 -6.90 16.63 1.81
C SER A 12 -7.78 16.68 0.57
N GLN A 13 -8.82 17.51 0.58
CA GLN A 13 -9.66 17.75 -0.59
C GLN A 13 -8.85 18.36 -1.73
N ASP A 14 -7.97 19.33 -1.44
CA ASP A 14 -7.12 19.95 -2.46
C ASP A 14 -6.26 18.94 -3.20
N LEU A 15 -5.71 17.93 -2.49
CA LEU A 15 -4.94 16.85 -3.11
C LEU A 15 -5.83 15.95 -3.97
N VAL A 16 -7.02 15.63 -3.49
CA VAL A 16 -7.98 14.80 -4.24
C VAL A 16 -8.42 15.50 -5.52
N ASP A 17 -8.70 16.79 -5.45
CA ASP A 17 -9.07 17.63 -6.61
C ASP A 17 -7.90 17.72 -7.60
N GLU A 18 -6.68 17.94 -7.12
CA GLU A 18 -5.47 17.96 -7.97
C GLU A 18 -5.27 16.63 -8.72
N VAL A 19 -5.39 15.50 -8.02
CA VAL A 19 -5.26 14.17 -8.65
C VAL A 19 -6.35 13.93 -9.69
N ASN A 20 -7.60 14.28 -9.38
CA ASN A 20 -8.74 14.01 -10.27
C ASN A 20 -8.80 14.94 -11.48
N GLU A 21 -8.42 16.22 -11.33
CA GLU A 21 -8.56 17.23 -12.36
C GLU A 21 -7.29 17.42 -13.19
N LYS A 22 -6.12 17.39 -12.53
CA LYS A 22 -4.82 17.70 -13.15
C LYS A 22 -3.97 16.46 -13.38
N HIS A 23 -4.32 15.32 -12.77
CA HIS A 23 -3.51 14.11 -12.77
C HIS A 23 -2.08 14.35 -12.27
N THR A 24 -1.94 15.16 -11.21
CA THR A 24 -0.67 15.45 -10.56
C THR A 24 -0.79 15.30 -9.05
N ASN A 25 0.34 15.23 -8.36
CA ASN A 25 0.46 15.29 -6.91
C ASN A 25 1.71 16.14 -6.61
N SER A 26 1.61 17.44 -6.88
CA SER A 26 2.72 18.37 -6.86
C SER A 26 3.45 18.45 -5.52
N LYS A 27 2.72 18.22 -4.43
CA LYS A 27 3.29 18.21 -3.07
C LYS A 27 4.33 17.10 -2.84
N TYR A 28 4.16 15.93 -3.48
CA TYR A 28 4.96 14.73 -3.20
C TYR A 28 5.72 14.18 -4.41
N LEU A 29 5.31 14.53 -5.63
CA LEU A 29 5.83 13.96 -6.87
C LEU A 29 6.22 15.04 -7.90
N ASP A 30 6.42 16.27 -7.43
CA ASP A 30 6.77 17.42 -8.27
C ASP A 30 5.81 17.57 -9.47
N GLU A 31 6.32 17.74 -10.68
CA GLU A 31 5.53 17.91 -11.91
C GLU A 31 5.15 16.57 -12.59
N SER A 32 5.32 15.44 -11.90
CA SER A 32 5.06 14.12 -12.48
C SER A 32 3.58 13.92 -12.78
N VAL A 33 3.29 13.46 -14.00
CA VAL A 33 1.92 13.16 -14.44
C VAL A 33 1.51 11.76 -14.00
N LEU A 34 0.40 11.67 -13.30
CA LEU A 34 -0.19 10.41 -12.84
C LEU A 34 -1.04 9.77 -13.96
N PRO A 35 -1.25 8.44 -13.91
CA PRO A 35 -2.13 7.76 -14.87
C PRO A 35 -3.54 8.36 -14.88
N LEU A 36 -4.09 8.60 -16.08
CA LEU A 36 -5.45 9.17 -16.27
C LEU A 36 -6.55 8.35 -15.61
N GLY A 37 -6.35 7.06 -15.43
CA GLY A 37 -7.32 6.16 -14.78
C GLY A 37 -7.22 6.15 -13.24
N LEU A 38 -6.24 6.85 -12.65
CA LEU A 38 -6.16 6.99 -11.20
C LEU A 38 -7.22 8.00 -10.72
N ARG A 39 -8.03 7.57 -9.77
CA ARG A 39 -9.01 8.41 -9.09
C ARG A 39 -8.65 8.55 -7.62
N ALA A 40 -9.08 9.65 -7.01
CA ALA A 40 -8.90 9.92 -5.60
C ALA A 40 -10.23 10.32 -4.94
N THR A 41 -10.35 10.05 -3.63
CA THR A 41 -11.50 10.43 -2.80
C THR A 41 -11.07 10.79 -1.38
N THR A 42 -11.84 11.65 -0.72
CA THR A 42 -11.74 11.88 0.74
C THR A 42 -12.69 10.97 1.52
N SER A 43 -13.60 10.26 0.86
CA SER A 43 -14.56 9.36 1.49
C SER A 43 -13.93 8.01 1.80
N LEU A 44 -13.81 7.69 3.09
CA LEU A 44 -13.38 6.35 3.53
C LEU A 44 -14.38 5.27 3.10
N SER A 45 -15.68 5.53 3.21
CA SER A 45 -16.73 4.57 2.81
C SER A 45 -16.57 4.19 1.34
N GLU A 46 -16.45 5.19 0.44
CA GLU A 46 -16.22 4.96 -0.99
C GLU A 46 -14.96 4.13 -1.23
N ALA A 47 -13.86 4.44 -0.53
CA ALA A 47 -12.60 3.72 -0.69
C ALA A 47 -12.70 2.26 -0.25
N PHE A 48 -13.38 1.97 0.86
CA PHE A 48 -13.56 0.61 1.36
C PHE A 48 -14.58 -0.21 0.57
N GLU A 49 -15.58 0.43 -0.03
CA GLU A 49 -16.57 -0.21 -0.90
C GLU A 49 -15.99 -0.53 -2.30
N TYR A 50 -14.97 0.22 -2.74
CA TYR A 50 -14.41 0.13 -4.08
C TYR A 50 -13.71 -1.21 -4.35
N SER A 51 -13.04 -1.80 -3.36
CA SER A 51 -12.24 -3.02 -3.52
C SER A 51 -12.14 -3.78 -2.19
N ASN A 52 -11.83 -5.07 -2.27
CA ASN A 52 -11.41 -5.90 -1.13
C ASN A 52 -9.88 -6.08 -1.05
N ILE A 53 -9.12 -5.26 -1.76
CA ILE A 53 -7.65 -5.21 -1.69
C ILE A 53 -7.26 -3.80 -1.24
N TYR A 54 -6.66 -3.70 -0.07
CA TYR A 54 -6.28 -2.43 0.54
C TYR A 54 -4.77 -2.30 0.63
N VAL A 55 -4.22 -1.30 -0.07
CA VAL A 55 -2.80 -0.95 0.03
C VAL A 55 -2.64 0.12 1.10
N LEU A 56 -1.96 -0.24 2.18
CA LEU A 56 -1.73 0.65 3.32
C LEU A 56 -0.44 1.44 3.10
N ALA A 57 -0.57 2.77 3.06
CA ALA A 57 0.52 3.73 2.83
C ALA A 57 0.46 4.94 3.78
N VAL A 58 -0.02 4.72 5.00
CA VAL A 58 -0.05 5.73 6.07
C VAL A 58 1.28 5.73 6.85
N PRO A 59 1.61 6.76 7.66
CA PRO A 59 2.78 6.69 8.53
C PRO A 59 2.70 5.51 9.51
N ALA A 60 3.78 4.75 9.67
CA ALA A 60 3.83 3.53 10.49
C ALA A 60 3.29 3.72 11.91
N GLN A 61 3.64 4.84 12.57
CA GLN A 61 3.21 5.12 13.95
C GLN A 61 1.71 5.44 14.09
N THR A 62 1.00 5.67 12.99
CA THR A 62 -0.45 5.93 13.00
C THR A 62 -1.28 4.74 12.51
N LEU A 63 -0.62 3.62 12.14
CA LEU A 63 -1.29 2.48 11.52
C LEU A 63 -2.39 1.91 12.43
N ARG A 64 -2.07 1.62 13.69
CA ARG A 64 -3.02 1.04 14.66
C ARG A 64 -4.26 1.90 14.85
N GLU A 65 -4.07 3.20 15.04
CA GLU A 65 -5.17 4.16 15.22
C GLU A 65 -6.08 4.18 13.98
N ASN A 66 -5.48 4.26 12.80
CA ASN A 66 -6.22 4.23 11.54
C ASN A 66 -7.00 2.92 11.37
N LEU A 67 -6.36 1.77 11.59
CA LEU A 67 -7.02 0.46 11.45
C LEU A 67 -8.20 0.31 12.42
N ASN A 68 -8.07 0.75 13.67
CA ASN A 68 -9.17 0.74 14.64
C ASN A 68 -10.36 1.58 14.15
N ALA A 69 -10.10 2.74 13.54
CA ALA A 69 -11.14 3.58 12.97
C ALA A 69 -11.79 2.97 11.71
N TRP A 70 -11.05 2.15 10.96
CA TRP A 70 -11.48 1.59 9.67
C TRP A 70 -12.05 0.17 9.76
N LYS A 71 -11.82 -0.54 10.87
CA LYS A 71 -12.14 -1.97 11.02
C LYS A 71 -13.57 -2.32 10.57
N SER A 72 -14.55 -1.50 10.96
CA SER A 72 -15.96 -1.75 10.63
C SER A 72 -16.32 -1.54 9.15
N MET A 73 -15.46 -0.89 8.36
CA MET A 73 -15.67 -0.63 6.95
C MET A 73 -15.01 -1.67 6.03
N ALA A 74 -14.06 -2.42 6.57
CA ALA A 74 -13.34 -3.41 5.77
C ALA A 74 -14.25 -4.55 5.32
N GLN A 75 -14.14 -4.93 4.05
CA GLN A 75 -14.91 -6.04 3.51
C GLN A 75 -14.43 -7.38 4.08
N PRO A 76 -15.33 -8.38 4.20
CA PRO A 76 -14.94 -9.73 4.59
C PRO A 76 -13.86 -10.30 3.65
N ASN A 77 -12.89 -11.01 4.24
CA ASN A 77 -11.77 -11.64 3.50
C ASN A 77 -10.91 -10.66 2.68
N ALA A 78 -10.90 -9.39 3.05
CA ALA A 78 -10.05 -8.40 2.41
C ALA A 78 -8.56 -8.76 2.51
N LEU A 79 -7.80 -8.46 1.46
CA LEU A 79 -6.35 -8.55 1.45
C LEU A 79 -5.76 -7.19 1.84
N PHE A 80 -4.97 -7.18 2.90
CA PHE A 80 -4.22 -6.01 3.34
C PHE A 80 -2.77 -6.10 2.86
N ILE A 81 -2.32 -5.10 2.13
CA ILE A 81 -0.95 -5.02 1.60
C ILE A 81 -0.26 -3.84 2.26
N SER A 82 0.72 -4.11 3.12
CA SER A 82 1.51 -3.06 3.76
C SER A 82 2.68 -2.64 2.86
N THR A 83 2.81 -1.33 2.64
CA THR A 83 4.00 -0.70 2.05
C THR A 83 4.82 0.05 3.11
N LEU A 84 4.41 -0.08 4.38
CA LEU A 84 4.96 0.67 5.50
C LEU A 84 6.32 0.11 5.90
N LYS A 85 7.21 1.02 6.27
CA LYS A 85 8.53 0.67 6.83
C LYS A 85 8.59 1.11 8.29
N GLY A 86 9.09 0.23 9.14
CA GLY A 86 9.28 0.53 10.56
C GLY A 86 8.54 -0.42 11.49
N ILE A 87 8.68 -0.13 12.78
CA ILE A 87 8.11 -0.85 13.93
C ILE A 87 7.32 0.16 14.77
N GLU A 88 6.20 -0.23 15.34
CA GLU A 88 5.44 0.60 16.28
C GLU A 88 6.25 0.78 17.56
N VAL A 89 6.59 2.03 17.90
CA VAL A 89 7.51 2.32 19.03
C VAL A 89 6.93 1.89 20.39
N SER A 90 5.61 2.03 20.55
CA SER A 90 4.95 1.75 21.85
C SER A 90 4.87 0.26 22.21
N THR A 91 4.78 -0.62 21.22
CA THR A 91 4.57 -2.06 21.41
C THR A 91 5.70 -2.91 20.86
N MET A 92 6.59 -2.31 20.08
CA MET A 92 7.63 -3.00 19.29
C MET A 92 7.06 -3.98 18.25
N SER A 93 5.78 -3.83 17.90
CA SER A 93 5.11 -4.67 16.90
C SER A 93 5.44 -4.25 15.48
N ARG A 94 5.61 -5.23 14.61
CA ARG A 94 5.75 -5.03 13.17
C ARG A 94 4.40 -4.64 12.57
N MET A 95 4.42 -4.04 11.38
CA MET A 95 3.20 -3.57 10.72
C MET A 95 2.23 -4.71 10.43
N THR A 96 2.72 -5.87 10.02
CA THR A 96 1.87 -7.06 9.78
C THR A 96 1.22 -7.60 11.04
N GLU A 97 1.92 -7.56 12.18
CA GLU A 97 1.36 -7.96 13.48
C GLU A 97 0.23 -7.03 13.90
N ILE A 98 0.39 -5.72 13.71
CA ILE A 98 -0.66 -4.73 13.99
C ILE A 98 -1.88 -4.96 13.10
N ILE A 99 -1.68 -5.25 11.81
CA ILE A 99 -2.79 -5.54 10.90
C ILE A 99 -3.52 -6.81 11.33
N SER A 100 -2.79 -7.90 11.63
CA SER A 100 -3.37 -9.16 12.08
C SER A 100 -4.16 -8.99 13.36
N GLU A 101 -3.60 -8.30 14.36
CA GLU A 101 -4.23 -8.05 15.65
C GLU A 101 -5.51 -7.22 15.51
N VAL A 102 -5.43 -6.07 14.82
CA VAL A 102 -6.54 -5.13 14.77
C VAL A 102 -7.63 -5.60 13.82
N MET A 103 -7.27 -6.11 12.64
CA MET A 103 -8.24 -6.54 11.61
C MET A 103 -8.68 -7.99 11.78
N GLU A 104 -8.08 -8.74 12.71
CA GLU A 104 -8.39 -10.16 12.99
C GLU A 104 -8.31 -11.02 11.72
N THR A 105 -7.22 -10.86 10.95
CA THR A 105 -7.04 -11.52 9.66
C THR A 105 -5.62 -12.01 9.47
N GLU A 106 -5.46 -13.10 8.71
CA GLU A 106 -4.17 -13.60 8.20
C GLU A 106 -3.97 -13.29 6.70
N ASN A 107 -4.96 -12.63 6.07
CA ASN A 107 -4.89 -12.27 4.66
C ASN A 107 -4.06 -10.99 4.46
N ILE A 108 -2.78 -11.08 4.76
CA ILE A 108 -1.84 -9.97 4.84
C ILE A 108 -0.63 -10.25 3.96
N ALA A 109 -0.17 -9.22 3.27
CA ALA A 109 1.11 -9.22 2.57
C ALA A 109 1.85 -7.91 2.83
N ILE A 110 3.14 -7.91 2.57
CA ILE A 110 3.96 -6.69 2.46
C ILE A 110 4.52 -6.57 1.05
N ILE A 111 4.81 -5.35 0.64
CA ILE A 111 5.69 -5.08 -0.48
C ILE A 111 6.79 -4.13 -0.01
N THR A 112 8.04 -4.55 -0.16
CA THR A 112 9.18 -3.80 0.35
C THR A 112 10.35 -3.84 -0.64
N GLY A 113 11.20 -2.83 -0.60
CA GLY A 113 12.38 -2.70 -1.44
C GLY A 113 12.99 -1.31 -1.34
N PRO A 114 14.17 -1.10 -1.90
CA PRO A 114 14.84 0.20 -1.93
C PRO A 114 14.19 1.11 -3.00
N ASN A 115 12.92 1.48 -2.78
CA ASN A 115 12.12 2.19 -3.77
C ASN A 115 11.90 3.64 -3.33
N LEU A 116 12.22 4.59 -4.20
CA LEU A 116 11.87 6.00 -4.06
C LEU A 116 10.68 6.33 -4.97
N ALA A 117 9.70 7.05 -4.44
CA ALA A 117 8.48 7.38 -5.17
C ALA A 117 8.76 8.14 -6.48
N ASN A 118 9.72 9.07 -6.45
CA ASN A 118 10.12 9.85 -7.63
C ASN A 118 10.76 8.98 -8.72
N GLU A 119 11.52 7.95 -8.34
CA GLU A 119 12.11 7.01 -9.31
C GLU A 119 11.04 6.14 -9.98
N LEU A 120 10.08 5.66 -9.18
CA LEU A 120 8.97 4.84 -9.68
C LEU A 120 8.06 5.63 -10.63
N VAL A 121 7.72 6.87 -10.30
CA VAL A 121 6.85 7.69 -11.16
C VAL A 121 7.54 8.06 -12.47
N LEU A 122 8.87 8.22 -12.45
CA LEU A 122 9.70 8.41 -13.65
C LEU A 122 10.00 7.10 -14.41
N ARG A 123 9.39 5.98 -14.00
CA ARG A 123 9.55 4.65 -14.60
C ARG A 123 11.00 4.16 -14.63
N GLN A 124 11.81 4.57 -13.66
CA GLN A 124 13.14 4.03 -13.52
C GLN A 124 13.10 2.56 -13.09
N PRO A 125 14.03 1.72 -13.57
CA PRO A 125 14.09 0.33 -13.17
C PRO A 125 14.19 0.18 -11.65
N ALA A 126 13.27 -0.55 -11.05
CA ALA A 126 13.23 -0.79 -9.62
C ALA A 126 12.81 -2.23 -9.32
N GLY A 127 13.11 -2.70 -8.12
CA GLY A 127 12.76 -4.03 -7.65
C GLY A 127 12.19 -4.02 -6.25
N ALA A 128 11.30 -4.96 -5.97
CA ALA A 128 10.72 -5.18 -4.65
C ALA A 128 10.49 -6.67 -4.38
N VAL A 129 10.19 -6.97 -3.12
CA VAL A 129 9.73 -8.28 -2.68
C VAL A 129 8.30 -8.14 -2.16
N ALA A 130 7.39 -8.95 -2.67
CA ALA A 130 6.09 -9.21 -2.10
C ALA A 130 6.20 -10.42 -1.17
N ALA A 131 5.99 -10.22 0.13
CA ALA A 131 6.05 -11.32 1.09
C ALA A 131 4.72 -11.51 1.82
N ALA A 132 4.32 -12.78 1.98
CA ALA A 132 3.14 -13.18 2.73
C ALA A 132 3.38 -14.58 3.34
N ALA A 133 2.68 -14.93 4.41
CA ALA A 133 2.76 -16.26 5.00
C ALA A 133 2.35 -17.37 4.03
N SER A 134 1.54 -17.05 3.02
CA SER A 134 1.09 -17.95 1.95
C SER A 134 1.67 -17.52 0.60
N LEU A 135 2.34 -18.43 -0.09
CA LEU A 135 2.91 -18.15 -1.42
C LEU A 135 1.86 -17.68 -2.44
N PRO A 136 0.65 -18.25 -2.54
CA PRO A 136 -0.39 -17.74 -3.41
C PRO A 136 -0.78 -16.27 -3.15
N ILE A 137 -0.74 -15.81 -1.90
CA ILE A 137 -0.97 -14.41 -1.56
C ILE A 137 0.19 -13.54 -2.07
N ALA A 138 1.43 -13.97 -1.84
CA ALA A 138 2.62 -13.26 -2.34
C ALA A 138 2.62 -13.16 -3.88
N GLU A 139 2.27 -14.24 -4.58
CA GLU A 139 2.13 -14.27 -6.04
C GLU A 139 1.02 -13.34 -6.54
N LYS A 140 -0.12 -13.29 -5.85
CA LYS A 140 -1.19 -12.34 -6.17
C LYS A 140 -0.70 -10.89 -6.06
N VAL A 141 0.03 -10.56 -4.99
CA VAL A 141 0.61 -9.23 -4.82
C VAL A 141 1.67 -8.95 -5.89
N GLN A 142 2.54 -9.90 -6.21
CA GLN A 142 3.49 -9.79 -7.30
C GLN A 142 2.80 -9.40 -8.62
N GLN A 143 1.71 -10.08 -8.98
CA GLN A 143 0.95 -9.81 -10.22
C GLN A 143 0.33 -8.41 -10.22
N LEU A 144 -0.18 -7.94 -9.07
CA LEU A 144 -0.78 -6.62 -8.94
C LEU A 144 0.23 -5.48 -9.15
N PHE A 145 1.49 -5.68 -8.75
CA PHE A 145 2.48 -4.60 -8.73
C PHE A 145 3.51 -4.68 -9.85
N THR A 146 3.74 -5.84 -10.47
CA THR A 146 4.76 -6.00 -11.51
C THR A 146 4.43 -5.17 -12.75
N THR A 147 5.44 -4.42 -13.22
CA THR A 147 5.41 -3.69 -14.49
C THR A 147 6.72 -3.94 -15.25
N PRO A 148 6.88 -3.49 -16.51
CA PRO A 148 8.15 -3.63 -17.23
C PRO A 148 9.35 -2.99 -16.54
N TYR A 149 9.14 -1.98 -15.71
CA TYR A 149 10.18 -1.25 -14.98
C TYR A 149 10.16 -1.47 -13.46
N TYR A 150 9.14 -2.13 -12.92
CA TYR A 150 9.05 -2.49 -11.51
C TYR A 150 8.93 -3.99 -11.34
N ARG A 151 10.04 -4.64 -11.03
CA ARG A 151 10.09 -6.10 -10.89
C ARG A 151 9.84 -6.53 -9.46
N VAL A 152 8.80 -7.34 -9.24
CA VAL A 152 8.44 -7.85 -7.92
C VAL A 152 8.79 -9.33 -7.84
N TYR A 153 9.51 -9.70 -6.77
CA TYR A 153 9.82 -11.10 -6.40
C TYR A 153 8.89 -11.54 -5.28
N THR A 154 8.76 -12.83 -5.05
CA THR A 154 7.95 -13.40 -3.98
C THR A 154 8.79 -13.99 -2.87
N SER A 155 8.29 -13.94 -1.62
CA SER A 155 8.88 -14.59 -0.45
C SER A 155 7.79 -15.07 0.50
N VAL A 156 8.10 -16.10 1.30
CA VAL A 156 7.28 -16.50 2.46
C VAL A 156 7.90 -16.05 3.78
N ASP A 157 9.09 -15.46 3.76
CA ASP A 157 9.75 -14.89 4.92
C ASP A 157 9.29 -13.44 5.13
N VAL A 158 8.09 -13.30 5.70
CA VAL A 158 7.51 -11.97 6.02
C VAL A 158 8.37 -11.24 7.02
N LEU A 159 8.86 -11.95 8.06
CA LEU A 159 9.66 -11.36 9.13
C LEU A 159 10.96 -10.74 8.58
N GLY A 160 11.73 -11.53 7.84
CA GLY A 160 12.99 -11.06 7.27
C GLY A 160 12.80 -9.90 6.30
N CYS A 161 11.79 -9.97 5.43
CA CYS A 161 11.48 -8.90 4.49
C CYS A 161 11.03 -7.60 5.18
N GLU A 162 10.24 -7.69 6.24
CA GLU A 162 9.72 -6.54 6.98
C GLU A 162 10.83 -5.84 7.77
N LEU A 163 11.68 -6.61 8.47
CA LEU A 163 12.83 -6.07 9.21
C LEU A 163 13.87 -5.46 8.29
N ALA A 164 14.22 -6.12 7.17
CA ALA A 164 15.15 -5.56 6.19
C ALA A 164 14.65 -4.25 5.56
N GLY A 165 13.32 -4.07 5.47
CA GLY A 165 12.71 -2.83 4.98
C GLY A 165 12.64 -1.71 6.03
N ALA A 166 12.81 -2.04 7.32
CA ALA A 166 12.72 -1.10 8.43
C ALA A 166 14.08 -0.49 8.84
N ILE A 167 15.18 -1.12 8.43
CA ILE A 167 16.57 -0.69 8.68
C ILE A 167 17.06 0.17 7.51
#